data_1eb95fac6f112648c11a1d542a7b1bde
#
_entry.id   1eb95fac6f112648c11a1d542a7b1bde
#
_cell.length_a   1.000
_cell.length_b   1.000
_cell.length_c   1.000
_cell.angle_alpha   90.00
_cell.angle_beta   90.00
_cell.angle_gamma   90.00
#
_symmetry.space_group_name_H-M   'P 1'
#
loop_
_entity.id
_entity.type
_entity.pdbx_description
1 polymer ?
#
loop_
_entity_poly.entity_id
_entity_poly.type
_entity_poly.pdbx_seq_one_letter_code
_entity_poly.pdbx_strand_id
1 'polypeptide(L)'
;MKNFVCLIVSFFLLGITAYSQDKEPEVQVVTSELKRIEIIRMRSGMDLLEGLNKAVKEKKLKNAVILAGIGSVTDYHFHVVSDKNLPPANQFTKASVPKDLTSVQGYILNGRVHAHITLADENSVVGGHLEPGTKALTFAIITIGVLSDELEIERFDKYKF
;
A
#
# COMPACT_ATOMS: atom_id res chain seq x y z
N MET A 1 42.85 52.75 46.10
CA MET A 1 42.90 51.81 45.04
C MET A 1 41.52 51.09 45.00
N LYS A 2 40.63 51.44 44.08
CA LYS A 2 39.29 50.88 44.02
C LYS A 2 39.23 49.85 42.80
N ASN A 3 39.10 48.57 43.15
CA ASN A 3 38.98 47.51 42.14
C ASN A 3 37.58 47.51 41.58
N PHE A 4 37.46 47.75 40.29
CA PHE A 4 36.22 47.61 39.51
C PHE A 4 36.14 46.17 38.98
N VAL A 5 35.21 45.38 39.49
CA VAL A 5 34.92 44.03 38.96
C VAL A 5 33.86 44.21 37.87
N CYS A 6 34.26 43.94 36.65
CA CYS A 6 33.36 43.95 35.49
C CYS A 6 32.65 42.58 35.37
N LEU A 7 31.35 42.53 35.65
CA LEU A 7 30.53 41.33 35.55
C LEU A 7 30.03 41.21 34.10
N ILE A 8 30.57 40.27 33.32
CA ILE A 8 30.11 39.95 31.99
C ILE A 8 28.92 38.99 32.12
N VAL A 9 27.72 39.47 31.86
CA VAL A 9 26.50 38.63 31.77
C VAL A 9 26.39 38.11 30.33
N SER A 10 26.76 36.85 30.13
CA SER A 10 26.53 36.18 28.84
C SER A 10 25.06 35.76 28.70
N PHE A 11 24.35 36.44 27.83
CA PHE A 11 23.02 36.05 27.42
C PHE A 11 23.12 34.86 26.45
N PHE A 12 22.80 33.66 26.92
CA PHE A 12 22.56 32.49 26.05
C PHE A 12 21.17 32.63 25.42
N LEU A 13 21.14 33.05 24.16
CA LEU A 13 19.92 32.96 23.33
C LEU A 13 19.70 31.47 22.99
N LEU A 14 18.83 30.80 23.72
CA LEU A 14 18.26 29.51 23.31
C LEU A 14 17.36 29.77 22.09
N GLY A 15 17.89 29.51 20.90
CA GLY A 15 17.12 29.46 19.68
C GLY A 15 16.12 28.30 19.77
N ILE A 16 14.88 28.61 20.09
CA ILE A 16 13.76 27.67 19.92
C ILE A 16 13.53 27.53 18.41
N THR A 17 14.13 26.50 17.81
CA THR A 17 13.73 26.08 16.47
C THR A 17 12.31 25.52 16.60
N ALA A 18 11.32 26.34 16.25
CA ALA A 18 9.96 25.87 16.04
C ALA A 18 10.01 24.85 14.89
N TYR A 19 9.89 23.56 15.21
CA TYR A 19 9.61 22.53 14.24
C TYR A 19 8.20 22.83 13.71
N SER A 20 8.14 23.45 12.55
CA SER A 20 6.91 23.49 11.77
C SER A 20 6.53 22.03 11.48
N GLN A 21 5.45 21.55 12.09
CA GLN A 21 4.81 20.33 11.60
C GLN A 21 4.28 20.68 10.21
N ASP A 22 5.03 20.28 9.17
CA ASP A 22 4.54 20.40 7.80
C ASP A 22 3.24 19.60 7.71
N LYS A 23 2.14 20.32 7.60
CA LYS A 23 0.82 19.75 7.38
C LYS A 23 0.87 19.03 6.04
N GLU A 24 0.49 17.76 6.00
CA GLU A 24 0.37 17.07 4.71
C GLU A 24 -0.58 17.86 3.79
N PRO A 25 -0.24 17.99 2.49
CA PRO A 25 -1.11 18.68 1.55
C PRO A 25 -2.43 17.91 1.42
N GLU A 26 -3.53 18.65 1.26
CA GLU A 26 -4.87 18.06 1.10
C GLU A 26 -4.96 17.11 -0.10
N VAL A 27 -4.20 17.39 -1.15
CA VAL A 27 -4.11 16.59 -2.36
C VAL A 27 -2.65 16.48 -2.77
N GLN A 28 -2.19 15.24 -2.98
CA GLN A 28 -0.87 14.96 -3.51
C GLN A 28 -1.01 14.43 -4.93
N VAL A 29 -0.29 15.01 -5.88
CA VAL A 29 -0.30 14.59 -7.28
C VAL A 29 1.11 14.30 -7.74
N VAL A 30 1.29 13.12 -8.34
CA VAL A 30 2.55 12.72 -8.97
C VAL A 30 2.25 12.26 -10.40
N THR A 31 3.08 12.71 -11.33
CA THR A 31 2.97 12.33 -12.74
C THR A 31 4.02 11.28 -13.10
N SER A 32 3.63 10.25 -13.82
CA SER A 32 4.51 9.23 -14.36
C SER A 32 3.96 8.65 -15.65
N GLU A 33 4.87 8.14 -16.46
CA GLU A 33 4.54 7.28 -17.59
C GLU A 33 4.67 5.81 -17.20
N LEU A 34 4.01 4.92 -17.95
CA LEU A 34 4.23 3.48 -17.84
C LEU A 34 5.51 3.10 -18.59
N LYS A 35 6.50 2.58 -17.87
CA LYS A 35 7.76 2.09 -18.49
C LYS A 35 7.56 0.79 -19.24
N ARG A 36 6.72 -0.12 -18.72
CA ARG A 36 6.38 -1.42 -19.30
C ARG A 36 5.19 -2.04 -18.59
N ILE A 37 4.66 -3.10 -19.19
CA ILE A 37 3.62 -3.95 -18.61
C ILE A 37 4.25 -5.28 -18.22
N GLU A 38 3.95 -5.76 -17.01
CA GLU A 38 4.24 -7.11 -16.55
C GLU A 38 2.92 -7.87 -16.41
N ILE A 39 2.85 -9.07 -16.96
CA ILE A 39 1.68 -9.96 -16.84
C ILE A 39 2.10 -11.16 -15.99
N ILE A 40 1.46 -11.30 -14.84
CA ILE A 40 1.76 -12.33 -13.85
C ILE A 40 0.64 -13.37 -13.93
N ARG A 41 1.01 -14.64 -14.19
CA ARG A 41 0.10 -15.76 -14.09
C ARG A 41 0.45 -16.60 -12.86
N MET A 42 -0.50 -16.77 -11.97
CA MET A 42 -0.43 -17.65 -10.81
C MET A 42 -1.19 -18.93 -11.09
N ARG A 43 -0.58 -20.08 -10.74
CA ARG A 43 -1.21 -21.39 -10.88
C ARG A 43 -2.19 -21.68 -9.74
N SER A 44 -3.00 -22.72 -9.90
CA SER A 44 -3.85 -23.27 -8.84
C SER A 44 -3.05 -23.51 -7.54
N GLY A 45 -3.67 -23.19 -6.40
CA GLY A 45 -3.12 -23.31 -5.05
C GLY A 45 -2.17 -22.21 -4.63
N MET A 46 -1.74 -21.31 -5.53
CA MET A 46 -0.88 -20.17 -5.17
C MET A 46 -1.68 -19.13 -4.40
N ASP A 47 -1.11 -18.61 -3.31
CA ASP A 47 -1.62 -17.44 -2.62
C ASP A 47 -1.38 -16.18 -3.45
N LEU A 48 -2.41 -15.34 -3.61
CA LEU A 48 -2.34 -14.16 -4.49
C LEU A 48 -1.36 -13.11 -3.97
N LEU A 49 -1.38 -12.82 -2.67
CA LEU A 49 -0.49 -11.80 -2.09
C LEU A 49 0.96 -12.29 -2.08
N GLU A 50 1.21 -13.55 -1.73
CA GLU A 50 2.55 -14.15 -1.79
C GLU A 50 3.08 -14.18 -3.23
N GLY A 51 2.22 -14.53 -4.20
CA GLY A 51 2.57 -14.51 -5.62
C GLY A 51 2.92 -13.12 -6.15
N LEU A 52 2.16 -12.09 -5.75
CA LEU A 52 2.47 -10.70 -6.05
C LEU A 52 3.80 -10.28 -5.43
N ASN A 53 4.01 -10.53 -4.14
CA ASN A 53 5.24 -10.20 -3.43
C ASN A 53 6.47 -10.89 -4.06
N LYS A 54 6.32 -12.16 -4.48
CA LYS A 54 7.36 -12.89 -5.19
C LYS A 54 7.71 -12.22 -6.52
N ALA A 55 6.71 -11.89 -7.34
CA ALA A 55 6.92 -11.22 -8.62
C ALA A 55 7.58 -9.84 -8.44
N VAL A 56 7.12 -9.05 -7.47
CA VAL A 56 7.70 -7.74 -7.10
C VAL A 56 9.18 -7.88 -6.77
N LYS A 57 9.54 -8.86 -5.95
CA LYS A 57 10.93 -9.13 -5.56
C LYS A 57 11.79 -9.59 -6.73
N GLU A 58 11.32 -10.57 -7.52
CA GLU A 58 12.07 -11.14 -8.65
C GLU A 58 12.29 -10.11 -9.77
N LYS A 59 11.29 -9.28 -10.05
CA LYS A 59 11.34 -8.23 -11.07
C LYS A 59 11.90 -6.91 -10.55
N LYS A 60 12.23 -6.82 -9.26
CA LYS A 60 12.72 -5.60 -8.59
C LYS A 60 11.81 -4.40 -8.84
N LEU A 61 10.49 -4.60 -8.73
CA LEU A 61 9.52 -3.55 -8.94
C LEU A 61 9.50 -2.61 -7.74
N LYS A 62 9.93 -1.37 -7.93
CA LYS A 62 9.88 -0.34 -6.88
C LYS A 62 8.51 0.32 -6.84
N ASN A 63 8.08 0.89 -7.96
CA ASN A 63 6.82 1.60 -8.08
C ASN A 63 6.01 1.06 -9.27
N ALA A 64 4.76 0.70 -9.03
CA ALA A 64 3.86 0.21 -10.08
C ALA A 64 2.40 0.39 -9.70
N VAL A 65 1.52 0.30 -10.67
CA VAL A 65 0.07 0.26 -10.51
C VAL A 65 -0.45 -1.11 -10.94
N ILE A 66 -1.35 -1.71 -10.16
CA ILE A 66 -2.06 -2.92 -10.56
C ILE A 66 -3.26 -2.49 -11.39
N LEU A 67 -3.21 -2.81 -12.70
CA LEU A 67 -4.17 -2.34 -13.69
C LEU A 67 -5.41 -3.25 -13.78
N ALA A 68 -5.21 -4.55 -13.63
CA ALA A 68 -6.27 -5.55 -13.72
C ALA A 68 -5.86 -6.85 -13.04
N GLY A 69 -6.86 -7.64 -12.65
CA GLY A 69 -6.67 -9.00 -12.18
C GLY A 69 -7.93 -9.80 -12.37
N ILE A 70 -7.82 -11.02 -12.93
CA ILE A 70 -8.92 -11.95 -13.14
C ILE A 70 -8.50 -13.37 -12.78
N GLY A 71 -9.46 -14.23 -12.51
CA GLY A 71 -9.24 -15.65 -12.22
C GLY A 71 -10.33 -16.25 -11.37
N SER A 72 -9.95 -17.21 -10.53
CA SER A 72 -10.85 -17.80 -9.54
C SER A 72 -10.08 -18.16 -8.28
N VAL A 73 -10.76 -18.16 -7.14
CA VAL A 73 -10.18 -18.49 -5.83
C VAL A 73 -10.97 -19.61 -5.15
N THR A 74 -10.29 -20.44 -4.37
CA THR A 74 -10.92 -21.48 -3.50
C THR A 74 -11.06 -21.01 -2.07
N ASP A 75 -10.10 -20.21 -1.59
CA ASP A 75 -10.09 -19.58 -0.28
C ASP A 75 -9.89 -18.08 -0.46
N TYR A 76 -10.48 -17.29 0.43
CA TYR A 76 -10.22 -15.86 0.44
C TYR A 76 -10.08 -15.30 1.83
N HIS A 77 -9.26 -14.27 1.94
CA HIS A 77 -9.04 -13.49 3.14
C HIS A 77 -8.83 -12.03 2.74
N PHE A 78 -9.63 -11.14 3.29
CA PHE A 78 -9.52 -9.71 3.12
C PHE A 78 -10.01 -8.97 4.35
N HIS A 79 -9.69 -7.68 4.47
CA HIS A 79 -10.31 -6.82 5.46
C HIS A 79 -10.93 -5.58 4.83
N VAL A 80 -11.86 -4.97 5.54
CA VAL A 80 -12.47 -3.67 5.23
C VAL A 80 -12.42 -2.78 6.46
N VAL A 81 -12.43 -1.47 6.25
CA VAL A 81 -12.60 -0.48 7.32
C VAL A 81 -13.99 -0.67 7.93
N SER A 82 -14.07 -0.76 9.26
CA SER A 82 -15.31 -1.07 9.99
C SER A 82 -15.89 0.09 10.82
N ASP A 83 -15.13 1.18 10.98
CA ASP A 83 -15.61 2.37 11.69
C ASP A 83 -15.04 3.67 11.08
N LYS A 84 -15.39 4.82 11.67
CA LYS A 84 -14.95 6.16 11.24
C LYS A 84 -13.86 6.76 12.14
N ASN A 85 -13.28 5.97 13.04
CA ASN A 85 -12.20 6.42 13.89
C ASN A 85 -10.90 6.66 13.09
N LEU A 86 -9.96 7.37 13.67
CA LEU A 86 -8.61 7.55 13.13
C LEU A 86 -7.60 7.16 14.22
N PRO A 87 -6.86 6.05 14.05
CA PRO A 87 -6.94 5.05 12.96
C PRO A 87 -8.24 4.25 12.98
N PRO A 88 -8.78 3.86 11.82
CA PRO A 88 -9.99 3.07 11.73
C PRO A 88 -9.72 1.62 12.17
N ALA A 89 -10.76 0.98 12.73
CA ALA A 89 -10.72 -0.46 12.94
C ALA A 89 -10.95 -1.22 11.63
N ASN A 90 -10.45 -2.45 11.56
CA ASN A 90 -10.59 -3.34 10.43
C ASN A 90 -11.46 -4.55 10.79
N GLN A 91 -12.36 -4.90 9.89
CA GLN A 91 -13.13 -6.14 9.94
C GLN A 91 -12.55 -7.14 8.95
N PHE A 92 -12.02 -8.25 9.47
CA PHE A 92 -11.46 -9.34 8.66
C PHE A 92 -12.53 -10.35 8.27
N THR A 93 -12.48 -10.80 7.02
CA THR A 93 -13.35 -11.84 6.48
C THR A 93 -12.50 -12.92 5.84
N LYS A 94 -12.72 -14.18 6.27
CA LYS A 94 -12.03 -15.35 5.75
C LYS A 94 -13.02 -16.47 5.49
N ALA A 95 -12.95 -17.10 4.31
CA ALA A 95 -13.80 -18.23 3.96
C ALA A 95 -13.10 -19.18 2.97
N SER A 96 -13.54 -20.44 2.98
CA SER A 96 -13.14 -21.47 2.03
C SER A 96 -14.35 -21.80 1.16
N VAL A 97 -14.59 -20.93 0.19
CA VAL A 97 -15.71 -21.00 -0.76
C VAL A 97 -15.21 -20.52 -2.12
N PRO A 98 -15.48 -21.25 -3.22
CA PRO A 98 -15.04 -20.84 -4.53
C PRO A 98 -15.74 -19.54 -4.98
N LYS A 99 -14.95 -18.62 -5.55
CA LYS A 99 -15.45 -17.39 -6.18
C LYS A 99 -14.62 -17.03 -7.40
N ASP A 100 -15.24 -16.34 -8.34
CA ASP A 100 -14.50 -15.67 -9.41
C ASP A 100 -13.76 -14.45 -8.85
N LEU A 101 -12.51 -14.30 -9.25
CA LEU A 101 -11.73 -13.10 -9.05
C LEU A 101 -12.04 -12.14 -10.19
N THR A 102 -12.90 -11.16 -9.93
CA THR A 102 -13.39 -10.21 -10.93
C THR A 102 -12.51 -8.97 -11.05
N SER A 103 -11.75 -8.64 -10.01
CA SER A 103 -10.80 -7.52 -10.01
C SER A 103 -9.69 -7.71 -9.00
N VAL A 104 -8.48 -7.29 -9.40
CA VAL A 104 -7.39 -6.93 -8.48
C VAL A 104 -6.93 -5.53 -8.86
N GLN A 105 -6.90 -4.62 -7.91
CA GLN A 105 -6.49 -3.23 -8.10
C GLN A 105 -5.57 -2.79 -6.96
N GLY A 106 -4.73 -1.79 -7.20
CA GLY A 106 -3.86 -1.25 -6.18
C GLY A 106 -2.54 -0.75 -6.72
N TYR A 107 -1.55 -0.72 -5.85
CA TYR A 107 -0.23 -0.18 -6.15
C TYR A 107 0.88 -1.03 -5.55
N ILE A 108 2.06 -0.89 -6.13
CA ILE A 108 3.33 -1.28 -5.53
C ILE A 108 4.05 0.03 -5.18
N LEU A 109 4.24 0.27 -3.88
CA LEU A 109 4.76 1.50 -3.32
C LEU A 109 6.09 1.20 -2.63
N ASN A 110 7.20 1.55 -3.28
CA ASN A 110 8.55 1.23 -2.85
C ASN A 110 8.75 -0.27 -2.54
N GLY A 111 8.28 -1.13 -3.47
CA GLY A 111 8.38 -2.59 -3.36
C GLY A 111 7.35 -3.25 -2.44
N ARG A 112 6.45 -2.48 -1.81
CA ARG A 112 5.37 -2.99 -0.97
C ARG A 112 4.06 -3.07 -1.75
N VAL A 113 3.44 -4.25 -1.77
CA VAL A 113 2.13 -4.46 -2.39
C VAL A 113 1.03 -3.90 -1.50
N HIS A 114 0.18 -3.04 -2.06
CA HIS A 114 -1.08 -2.60 -1.49
C HIS A 114 -2.17 -2.92 -2.52
N ALA A 115 -2.92 -3.98 -2.28
CA ALA A 115 -3.89 -4.49 -3.25
C ALA A 115 -5.27 -4.71 -2.62
N HIS A 116 -6.29 -4.45 -3.40
CA HIS A 116 -7.69 -4.77 -3.11
C HIS A 116 -8.20 -5.78 -4.13
N ILE A 117 -9.10 -6.65 -3.69
CA ILE A 117 -9.76 -7.65 -4.52
C ILE A 117 -11.26 -7.48 -4.52
N THR A 118 -11.89 -7.87 -5.62
CA THR A 118 -13.33 -8.09 -5.72
C THR A 118 -13.59 -9.51 -6.20
N LEU A 119 -14.43 -10.22 -5.47
CA LEU A 119 -14.78 -11.61 -5.67
C LEU A 119 -16.29 -11.73 -5.86
N ALA A 120 -16.72 -12.58 -6.77
CA ALA A 120 -18.12 -12.82 -7.04
C ALA A 120 -18.46 -14.31 -7.18
N ASP A 121 -19.65 -14.65 -6.78
CA ASP A 121 -20.33 -15.90 -7.17
C ASP A 121 -21.77 -15.57 -7.61
N GLU A 122 -22.60 -16.56 -7.85
CA GLU A 122 -24.00 -16.40 -8.27
C GLU A 122 -24.88 -15.66 -7.27
N ASN A 123 -24.47 -15.59 -5.99
CA ASN A 123 -25.29 -15.06 -4.88
C ASN A 123 -24.76 -13.74 -4.33
N SER A 124 -23.46 -13.43 -4.48
CA SER A 124 -22.83 -12.33 -3.77
C SER A 124 -21.60 -11.77 -4.45
N VAL A 125 -21.33 -10.50 -4.17
CA VAL A 125 -20.05 -9.83 -4.45
C VAL A 125 -19.45 -9.38 -3.14
N VAL A 126 -18.18 -9.73 -2.90
CA VAL A 126 -17.44 -9.36 -1.69
C VAL A 126 -16.05 -8.88 -2.07
N GLY A 127 -15.37 -8.17 -1.17
CA GLY A 127 -14.00 -7.73 -1.42
C GLY A 127 -13.49 -6.77 -0.36
N GLY A 128 -12.24 -6.38 -0.51
CA GLY A 128 -11.52 -5.51 0.41
C GLY A 128 -10.03 -5.58 0.19
N HIS A 129 -9.27 -5.14 1.19
CA HIS A 129 -7.83 -5.22 1.20
C HIS A 129 -7.36 -6.68 1.22
N LEU A 130 -6.53 -7.05 0.26
CA LEU A 130 -6.03 -8.41 0.08
C LEU A 130 -5.12 -8.82 1.25
N GLU A 131 -5.47 -9.94 1.88
CA GLU A 131 -4.71 -10.55 2.96
C GLU A 131 -4.10 -11.90 2.54
N PRO A 132 -3.04 -12.37 3.21
CA PRO A 132 -2.54 -13.73 3.01
C PRO A 132 -3.62 -14.77 3.31
N GLY A 133 -3.75 -15.79 2.47
CA GLY A 133 -4.78 -16.83 2.59
C GLY A 133 -5.78 -16.83 1.44
N THR A 134 -5.64 -15.91 0.47
CA THR A 134 -6.45 -15.90 -0.76
C THR A 134 -5.77 -16.75 -1.83
N LYS A 135 -6.29 -17.95 -2.13
CA LYS A 135 -5.65 -18.94 -2.99
C LYS A 135 -6.36 -19.10 -4.33
N ALA A 136 -5.61 -19.06 -5.42
CA ALA A 136 -6.12 -19.33 -6.75
C ALA A 136 -6.72 -20.74 -6.85
N LEU A 137 -7.93 -20.86 -7.39
CA LEU A 137 -8.58 -22.16 -7.66
C LEU A 137 -8.05 -22.76 -8.97
N THR A 138 -8.23 -22.08 -10.09
CA THR A 138 -7.72 -22.51 -11.39
C THR A 138 -6.44 -21.77 -11.75
N PHE A 139 -6.53 -20.48 -11.86
CA PHE A 139 -5.42 -19.53 -12.06
C PHE A 139 -5.85 -18.13 -11.62
N ALA A 140 -4.87 -17.26 -11.48
CA ALA A 140 -5.06 -15.81 -11.49
C ALA A 140 -4.09 -15.17 -12.48
N ILE A 141 -4.56 -14.17 -13.24
CA ILE A 141 -3.74 -13.36 -14.13
C ILE A 141 -3.85 -11.91 -13.66
N ILE A 142 -2.72 -11.31 -13.34
CA ILE A 142 -2.66 -9.93 -12.84
C ILE A 142 -1.74 -9.12 -13.76
N THR A 143 -2.22 -7.97 -14.21
CA THR A 143 -1.50 -7.04 -15.07
C THR A 143 -1.01 -5.85 -14.27
N ILE A 144 0.28 -5.58 -14.34
CA ILE A 144 0.97 -4.52 -13.61
C ILE A 144 1.59 -3.54 -14.60
N GLY A 145 1.33 -2.25 -14.41
CA GLY A 145 2.01 -1.16 -15.11
C GLY A 145 3.16 -0.62 -14.27
N VAL A 146 4.40 -0.79 -14.75
CA VAL A 146 5.60 -0.35 -14.02
C VAL A 146 5.82 1.14 -14.22
N LEU A 147 5.97 1.87 -13.12
CA LEU A 147 6.20 3.30 -13.06
C LEU A 147 7.69 3.63 -12.90
N SER A 148 8.04 4.93 -12.85
CA SER A 148 9.41 5.34 -12.57
C SER A 148 9.85 4.97 -11.16
N ASP A 149 11.08 4.46 -11.02
CA ASP A 149 11.69 4.17 -9.72
C ASP A 149 12.07 5.44 -8.94
N GLU A 150 12.12 6.59 -9.61
CA GLU A 150 12.41 7.89 -9.02
C GLU A 150 11.20 8.52 -8.32
N LEU A 151 9.99 7.95 -8.51
CA LEU A 151 8.80 8.44 -7.85
C LEU A 151 8.85 8.20 -6.34
N GLU A 152 8.54 9.22 -5.58
CA GLU A 152 8.45 9.16 -4.12
C GLU A 152 6.99 8.98 -3.67
N ILE A 153 6.41 7.82 -3.99
CA ILE A 153 5.01 7.49 -3.68
C ILE A 153 4.84 6.52 -2.51
N GLU A 154 5.91 6.17 -1.80
CA GLU A 154 5.87 5.20 -0.69
C GLU A 154 4.95 5.61 0.46
N ARG A 155 4.63 6.91 0.56
CA ARG A 155 3.81 7.47 1.63
C ARG A 155 2.34 7.64 1.25
N PHE A 156 1.95 7.36 0.00
CA PHE A 156 0.59 7.59 -0.47
C PHE A 156 -0.48 6.76 0.26
N ASP A 157 -0.10 5.65 0.87
CA ASP A 157 -0.97 4.82 1.70
C ASP A 157 -0.64 4.91 3.20
N LYS A 158 0.20 5.89 3.60
CA LYS A 158 0.49 6.19 5.00
C LYS A 158 -0.21 7.51 5.34
N TYR A 159 -0.94 7.52 6.43
CA TYR A 159 -1.60 8.70 6.94
C TYR A 159 -1.04 9.06 8.32
N LYS A 160 -0.97 10.35 8.58
CA LYS A 160 -0.71 10.92 9.90
C LYS A 160 -2.04 11.47 10.41
N PHE A 161 -2.39 11.09 11.61
CA PHE A 161 -3.57 11.60 12.30
C PHE A 161 -3.25 12.83 13.11
#